data_3833d0ecd648f36213fb1e3bf97c3fd9
#
_entry.id   3833d0ecd648f36213fb1e3bf97c3fd9
#
_cell.length_a   1.000
_cell.length_b   1.000
_cell.length_c   1.000
_cell.angle_alpha   90.00
_cell.angle_beta   90.00
_cell.angle_gamma   90.00
#
_symmetry.space_group_name_H-M   'P 1'
#
loop_
_entity.id
_entity.type
_entity.pdbx_description
1 polymer ?
#
loop_
_entity_poly.entity_id
_entity_poly.type
_entity_poly.pdbx_seq_one_letter_code
_entity_poly.pdbx_strand_id
1 'polypeptide(L)'
;MLGVDALHTRDVRQTHKLLIKHALALRSIPIFQHAKLVFIFESNLAFESQHLLHAVDAAEIRNWVSLSEGQQGTLGWLTTNERKQQMCLLLREAMAVGKIALGKTLFSHSMTALEARNRIKDELSSYCVVTEAPKTTFGKVRTTYTGKLYGKQDDLCIAIQLALIGQQYFFQSAKYRNFRTLDYLTPNGLR
;
A
#
# COMPACT_ATOMS: atom_id res chain seq x y z
N MET A 1 11.19 5.89 -3.62
CA MET A 1 9.79 6.41 -3.58
C MET A 1 9.72 7.64 -4.47
N LEU A 2 8.75 7.68 -5.39
CA LEU A 2 8.61 8.74 -6.39
C LEU A 2 7.48 9.71 -6.06
N GLY A 3 6.44 9.26 -5.40
CA GLY A 3 5.30 10.10 -5.06
C GLY A 3 4.58 9.63 -3.80
N VAL A 4 3.87 10.53 -3.18
CA VAL A 4 3.04 10.28 -2.01
C VAL A 4 1.93 11.32 -1.93
N ASP A 5 0.75 10.86 -1.56
CA ASP A 5 -0.37 11.72 -1.19
C ASP A 5 -1.04 11.18 0.06
N ALA A 6 -1.60 12.10 0.83
CA ALA A 6 -2.44 11.77 1.95
C ALA A 6 -3.68 12.66 1.91
N LEU A 7 -4.82 12.02 1.81
CA LEU A 7 -6.09 12.71 1.66
C LEU A 7 -7.03 12.31 2.80
N HIS A 8 -7.47 13.28 3.58
CA HIS A 8 -8.53 13.12 4.58
C HIS A 8 -9.86 13.50 3.94
N THR A 9 -10.50 12.54 3.30
CA THR A 9 -11.80 12.75 2.68
C THR A 9 -12.72 11.56 2.96
N ARG A 10 -14.02 11.84 3.05
CA ARG A 10 -15.07 10.81 3.02
C ARG A 10 -15.57 10.54 1.60
N ASP A 11 -15.17 11.36 0.64
CA ASP A 11 -15.52 11.15 -0.77
C ASP A 11 -14.49 10.23 -1.45
N VAL A 12 -14.87 8.97 -1.56
CA VAL A 12 -14.07 7.92 -2.21
C VAL A 12 -13.67 8.30 -3.65
N ARG A 13 -14.51 9.07 -4.35
CA ARG A 13 -14.21 9.51 -5.72
C ARG A 13 -13.00 10.44 -5.81
N GLN A 14 -12.73 11.23 -4.77
CA GLN A 14 -11.54 12.06 -4.72
C GLN A 14 -10.27 11.20 -4.59
N THR A 15 -10.32 10.17 -3.76
CA THR A 15 -9.22 9.20 -3.63
C THR A 15 -8.96 8.49 -4.96
N HIS A 16 -10.01 8.05 -5.66
CA HIS A 16 -9.88 7.42 -6.98
C HIS A 16 -9.23 8.35 -8.01
N LYS A 17 -9.71 9.60 -8.10
CA LYS A 17 -9.13 10.61 -9.00
C LYS A 17 -7.64 10.82 -8.73
N LEU A 18 -7.25 10.86 -7.45
CA LEU A 18 -5.87 11.07 -7.06
C LEU A 18 -4.98 9.88 -7.47
N LEU A 19 -5.43 8.65 -7.19
CA LEU A 19 -4.72 7.43 -7.60
C LEU A 19 -4.56 7.31 -9.11
N ILE A 20 -5.60 7.63 -9.87
CA ILE A 20 -5.54 7.67 -11.35
C ILE A 20 -4.53 8.71 -11.82
N LYS A 21 -4.52 9.92 -11.23
CA LYS A 21 -3.51 10.94 -11.54
C LYS A 21 -2.09 10.43 -11.29
N HIS A 22 -1.85 9.74 -10.17
CA HIS A 22 -0.54 9.13 -9.90
C HIS A 22 -0.17 8.07 -10.94
N ALA A 23 -1.10 7.20 -11.30
CA ALA A 23 -0.86 6.17 -12.30
C ALA A 23 -0.53 6.78 -13.68
N LEU A 24 -1.27 7.80 -14.09
CA LEU A 24 -1.00 8.52 -15.35
C LEU A 24 0.33 9.27 -15.30
N ALA A 25 0.65 9.92 -14.18
CA ALA A 25 1.94 10.57 -14.00
C ALA A 25 3.12 9.59 -14.07
N LEU A 26 2.97 8.38 -13.50
CA LEU A 26 3.98 7.32 -13.67
C LEU A 26 4.10 6.88 -15.13
N ARG A 27 3.00 6.76 -15.86
CA ARG A 27 2.99 6.42 -17.28
C ARG A 27 3.65 7.47 -18.18
N SER A 28 3.62 8.75 -17.78
CA SER A 28 4.29 9.82 -18.52
C SER A 28 5.82 9.77 -18.41
N ILE A 29 6.36 9.02 -17.45
CA ILE A 29 7.82 8.84 -17.31
C ILE A 29 8.24 7.72 -18.25
N PRO A 30 9.17 7.96 -19.24
CA PRO A 30 9.48 6.99 -20.28
C PRO A 30 9.88 5.60 -19.77
N ILE A 31 10.68 5.53 -18.70
CA ILE A 31 11.12 4.25 -18.11
C ILE A 31 9.96 3.44 -17.50
N PHE A 32 8.84 4.08 -17.15
CA PHE A 32 7.66 3.43 -16.55
C PHE A 32 6.47 3.33 -17.51
N GLN A 33 6.60 3.82 -18.73
CA GLN A 33 5.50 3.84 -19.69
C GLN A 33 4.86 2.46 -19.92
N HIS A 34 5.69 1.42 -19.97
CA HIS A 34 5.25 0.03 -20.16
C HIS A 34 5.41 -0.86 -18.90
N ALA A 35 5.79 -0.27 -17.77
CA ALA A 35 5.94 -1.02 -16.54
C ALA A 35 4.59 -1.58 -16.05
N LYS A 36 4.60 -2.75 -15.44
CA LYS A 36 3.41 -3.29 -14.79
C LYS A 36 3.10 -2.46 -13.54
N LEU A 37 1.89 -1.91 -13.45
CA LEU A 37 1.39 -1.24 -12.24
C LEU A 37 0.78 -2.27 -11.30
N VAL A 38 1.13 -2.19 -10.04
CA VAL A 38 0.62 -3.08 -9.00
C VAL A 38 -0.17 -2.25 -7.99
N PHE A 39 -1.46 -2.52 -7.88
CA PHE A 39 -2.33 -1.90 -6.88
C PHE A 39 -2.45 -2.83 -5.67
N ILE A 40 -2.16 -2.29 -4.48
CA ILE A 40 -2.28 -3.03 -3.23
C ILE A 40 -3.09 -2.21 -2.25
N PHE A 41 -4.14 -2.81 -1.74
CA PHE A 41 -5.07 -2.20 -0.80
C PHE A 41 -5.07 -2.96 0.51
N GLU A 42 -5.49 -2.33 1.58
CA GLU A 42 -5.94 -3.05 2.77
C GLU A 42 -7.31 -3.70 2.49
N SER A 43 -7.50 -4.94 2.88
CA SER A 43 -8.72 -5.70 2.58
C SER A 43 -9.97 -5.16 3.29
N ASN A 44 -9.82 -4.36 4.36
CA ASN A 44 -10.91 -3.63 5.00
C ASN A 44 -11.50 -2.52 4.11
N LEU A 45 -10.82 -2.17 3.01
CA LEU A 45 -11.25 -1.21 1.98
C LEU A 45 -11.66 -1.92 0.67
N ALA A 46 -12.06 -3.19 0.73
CA ALA A 46 -12.28 -4.02 -0.46
C ALA A 46 -13.37 -3.45 -1.37
N PHE A 47 -14.45 -2.92 -0.81
CA PHE A 47 -15.55 -2.33 -1.60
C PHE A 47 -15.08 -1.09 -2.36
N GLU A 48 -14.44 -0.15 -1.69
CA GLU A 48 -13.88 1.06 -2.30
C GLU A 48 -12.82 0.70 -3.34
N SER A 49 -12.05 -0.34 -3.08
CA SER A 49 -10.99 -0.81 -3.98
C SER A 49 -11.55 -1.38 -5.28
N GLN A 50 -12.69 -2.10 -5.25
CA GLN A 50 -13.35 -2.56 -6.47
C GLN A 50 -13.78 -1.40 -7.36
N HIS A 51 -14.41 -0.38 -6.77
CA HIS A 51 -14.79 0.82 -7.52
C HIS A 51 -13.58 1.54 -8.12
N LEU A 52 -12.44 1.57 -7.39
CA LEU A 52 -11.22 2.13 -7.94
C LEU A 52 -10.72 1.34 -9.15
N LEU A 53 -10.73 0.01 -9.12
CA LEU A 53 -10.26 -0.80 -10.25
C LEU A 53 -11.11 -0.56 -11.50
N HIS A 54 -12.43 -0.42 -11.35
CA HIS A 54 -13.29 0.00 -12.45
C HIS A 54 -12.93 1.39 -13.00
N ALA A 55 -12.57 2.32 -12.11
CA ALA A 55 -12.15 3.66 -12.53
C ALA A 55 -10.79 3.65 -13.23
N VAL A 56 -9.88 2.75 -12.87
CA VAL A 56 -8.58 2.53 -13.54
C VAL A 56 -8.81 2.03 -14.97
N ASP A 57 -9.72 1.06 -15.14
CA ASP A 57 -10.08 0.55 -16.47
C ASP A 57 -10.76 1.63 -17.33
N ALA A 58 -11.68 2.39 -16.75
CA ALA A 58 -12.35 3.49 -17.42
C ALA A 58 -11.38 4.62 -17.84
N ALA A 59 -10.28 4.78 -17.13
CA ALA A 59 -9.20 5.70 -17.47
C ALA A 59 -8.21 5.14 -18.51
N GLU A 60 -8.49 3.95 -19.08
CA GLU A 60 -7.67 3.25 -20.06
C GLU A 60 -6.22 2.98 -19.63
N ILE A 61 -5.97 2.91 -18.33
CA ILE A 61 -4.67 2.54 -17.78
C ILE A 61 -4.44 1.06 -18.07
N ARG A 62 -3.43 0.75 -18.90
CA ARG A 62 -3.11 -0.62 -19.30
C ARG A 62 -2.01 -1.24 -18.45
N ASN A 63 -1.86 -2.57 -18.55
CA ASN A 63 -0.79 -3.34 -17.88
C ASN A 63 -0.75 -3.11 -16.36
N TRP A 64 -1.87 -3.38 -15.69
CA TRP A 64 -1.97 -3.34 -14.25
C TRP A 64 -2.45 -4.66 -13.67
N VAL A 65 -2.19 -4.86 -12.38
CA VAL A 65 -2.68 -5.98 -11.57
C VAL A 65 -3.02 -5.47 -10.17
N SER A 66 -3.91 -6.16 -9.48
CA SER A 66 -4.15 -5.95 -8.06
C SER A 66 -3.78 -7.19 -7.25
N LEU A 67 -3.37 -7.00 -6.00
CA LEU A 67 -3.14 -8.10 -5.09
C LEU A 67 -4.48 -8.58 -4.52
N SER A 68 -4.70 -9.90 -4.57
CA SER A 68 -5.81 -10.56 -3.91
C SER A 68 -5.33 -11.73 -3.09
N GLU A 69 -5.96 -11.96 -1.94
CA GLU A 69 -5.59 -13.02 -1.02
C GLU A 69 -6.67 -14.09 -0.87
N GLY A 70 -6.20 -15.31 -0.58
CA GLY A 70 -7.04 -16.44 -0.23
C GLY A 70 -7.73 -17.13 -1.41
N GLN A 71 -8.40 -18.24 -1.09
CA GLN A 71 -9.07 -19.10 -2.10
C GLN A 71 -10.27 -18.41 -2.75
N GLN A 72 -10.90 -17.47 -2.05
CA GLN A 72 -12.07 -16.74 -2.55
C GLN A 72 -11.70 -15.43 -3.26
N GLY A 73 -10.40 -15.14 -3.42
CA GLY A 73 -9.95 -13.95 -4.13
C GLY A 73 -10.36 -12.63 -3.47
N THR A 74 -10.32 -12.55 -2.13
CA THR A 74 -10.57 -11.29 -1.44
C THR A 74 -9.56 -10.24 -1.89
N LEU A 75 -10.05 -9.12 -2.38
CA LEU A 75 -9.20 -8.03 -2.87
C LEU A 75 -8.44 -7.39 -1.71
N GLY A 76 -7.14 -7.20 -1.92
CA GLY A 76 -6.27 -6.50 -0.99
C GLY A 76 -5.52 -7.42 -0.02
N TRP A 77 -4.83 -6.80 0.91
CA TRP A 77 -4.01 -7.41 1.94
C TRP A 77 -4.68 -7.28 3.31
N LEU A 78 -4.92 -8.40 3.99
CA LEU A 78 -5.50 -8.39 5.34
C LEU A 78 -4.43 -8.02 6.37
N THR A 79 -4.53 -6.87 6.99
CA THR A 79 -3.59 -6.35 7.98
C THR A 79 -3.93 -6.85 9.39
N THR A 80 -3.57 -8.09 9.72
CA THR A 80 -3.63 -8.60 11.11
C THR A 80 -2.40 -8.12 11.92
N ASN A 81 -2.45 -8.24 13.25
CA ASN A 81 -1.29 -7.88 14.10
C ASN A 81 -0.03 -8.69 13.76
N GLU A 82 -0.19 -9.98 13.47
CA GLU A 82 0.93 -10.84 13.05
C GLU A 82 1.53 -10.36 11.73
N ARG A 83 0.68 -10.03 10.77
CA ARG A 83 1.14 -9.50 9.47
C ARG A 83 1.74 -8.11 9.59
N LYS A 84 1.23 -7.26 10.48
CA LYS A 84 1.88 -5.97 10.80
C LYS A 84 3.29 -6.17 11.33
N GLN A 85 3.53 -7.20 12.15
CA GLN A 85 4.88 -7.57 12.58
C GLN A 85 5.79 -7.91 11.40
N GLN A 86 5.32 -8.77 10.49
CA GLN A 86 6.07 -9.14 9.29
C GLN A 86 6.36 -7.94 8.40
N MET A 87 5.34 -7.10 8.17
CA MET A 87 5.47 -5.86 7.41
C MET A 87 6.49 -4.89 8.03
N CYS A 88 6.49 -4.77 9.35
CA CYS A 88 7.45 -3.94 10.09
C CYS A 88 8.89 -4.45 9.97
N LEU A 89 9.09 -5.77 10.08
CA LEU A 89 10.40 -6.40 9.87
C LEU A 89 10.91 -6.16 8.44
N LEU A 90 10.05 -6.37 7.45
CA LEU A 90 10.36 -6.13 6.05
C LEU A 90 10.76 -4.67 5.79
N LEU A 91 10.02 -3.72 6.36
CA LEU A 91 10.33 -2.29 6.27
C LEU A 91 11.70 -1.99 6.88
N ARG A 92 11.97 -2.50 8.08
CA ARG A 92 13.25 -2.32 8.77
C ARG A 92 14.42 -2.87 7.94
N GLU A 93 14.28 -4.08 7.39
CA GLU A 93 15.30 -4.68 6.54
C GLU A 93 15.53 -3.87 5.27
N ALA A 94 14.44 -3.43 4.61
CA ALA A 94 14.54 -2.63 3.40
C ALA A 94 15.23 -1.27 3.66
N MET A 95 14.98 -0.66 4.82
CA MET A 95 15.68 0.57 5.23
C MET A 95 17.15 0.31 5.54
N ALA A 96 17.46 -0.76 6.28
CA ALA A 96 18.83 -1.10 6.68
C ALA A 96 19.76 -1.37 5.50
N VAL A 97 19.24 -1.96 4.42
CA VAL A 97 20.00 -2.24 3.21
C VAL A 97 19.85 -1.17 2.12
N GLY A 98 19.24 -0.03 2.44
CA GLY A 98 19.09 1.09 1.51
C GLY A 98 18.16 0.84 0.34
N LYS A 99 17.26 -0.14 0.40
CA LYS A 99 16.27 -0.42 -0.65
C LYS A 99 15.19 0.65 -0.77
N ILE A 100 15.00 1.45 0.28
CA ILE A 100 14.05 2.55 0.27
C ILE A 100 14.83 3.86 0.19
N ALA A 101 14.60 4.61 -0.87
CA ALA A 101 15.12 5.96 -1.02
C ALA A 101 13.96 6.94 -1.20
N LEU A 102 14.02 8.05 -0.48
CA LEU A 102 13.14 9.19 -0.75
C LEU A 102 13.76 10.03 -1.85
N GLY A 103 13.05 10.21 -2.95
CA GLY A 103 13.48 11.09 -4.03
C GLY A 103 13.72 12.52 -3.54
N LYS A 104 14.64 13.24 -4.20
CA LYS A 104 14.86 14.67 -3.92
C LYS A 104 13.59 15.48 -4.16
N THR A 105 12.86 15.14 -5.23
CA THR A 105 11.55 15.68 -5.57
C THR A 105 10.52 14.55 -5.42
N LEU A 106 9.74 14.58 -4.35
CA LEU A 106 8.58 13.71 -4.22
C LEU A 106 7.41 14.33 -4.96
N PHE A 107 6.80 13.54 -5.84
CA PHE A 107 5.59 13.95 -6.52
C PHE A 107 4.39 13.84 -5.56
N SER A 108 3.63 14.90 -5.44
CA SER A 108 2.38 14.93 -4.68
C SER A 108 1.40 15.89 -5.33
N HIS A 109 0.11 15.55 -5.26
CA HIS A 109 -0.98 16.41 -5.71
C HIS A 109 -1.65 17.17 -4.56
N SER A 110 -1.45 16.71 -3.33
CA SER A 110 -2.14 17.23 -2.14
C SER A 110 -1.24 18.02 -1.20
N MET A 111 0.08 17.96 -1.40
CA MET A 111 1.05 18.61 -0.52
C MET A 111 2.34 18.97 -1.27
N THR A 112 3.15 19.84 -0.70
CA THR A 112 4.49 20.12 -1.22
C THR A 112 5.44 18.93 -1.01
N ALA A 113 6.50 18.86 -1.78
CA ALA A 113 7.52 17.80 -1.64
C ALA A 113 8.17 17.80 -0.25
N LEU A 114 8.32 18.97 0.36
CA LEU A 114 8.85 19.11 1.72
C LEU A 114 7.89 18.56 2.77
N GLU A 115 6.61 18.93 2.69
CA GLU A 115 5.55 18.42 3.58
C GLU A 115 5.43 16.91 3.47
N ALA A 116 5.39 16.37 2.24
CA ALA A 116 5.36 14.94 1.99
C ALA A 116 6.53 14.20 2.64
N ARG A 117 7.75 14.77 2.50
CA ARG A 117 8.95 14.18 3.09
C ARG A 117 8.94 14.24 4.62
N ASN A 118 8.53 15.36 5.19
CA ASN A 118 8.44 15.51 6.64
C ASN A 118 7.40 14.55 7.21
N ARG A 119 6.23 14.47 6.60
CA ARG A 119 5.17 13.55 7.01
C ARG A 119 5.64 12.08 6.98
N ILE A 120 6.30 11.64 5.93
CA ILE A 120 6.88 10.29 5.87
C ILE A 120 7.85 10.05 7.02
N LYS A 121 8.76 11.00 7.29
CA LYS A 121 9.72 10.89 8.39
C LYS A 121 9.02 10.82 9.74
N ASP A 122 8.02 11.64 9.96
CA ASP A 122 7.26 11.69 11.21
C ASP A 122 6.49 10.40 11.46
N GLU A 123 5.83 9.85 10.43
CA GLU A 123 5.11 8.59 10.54
C GLU A 123 6.08 7.41 10.76
N LEU A 124 7.19 7.34 10.03
CA LEU A 124 8.22 6.31 10.22
C LEU A 124 8.86 6.38 11.61
N SER A 125 9.12 7.59 12.13
CA SER A 125 9.74 7.77 13.45
C SER A 125 8.78 7.46 14.61
N SER A 126 7.48 7.61 14.39
CA SER A 126 6.45 7.32 15.39
C SER A 126 5.93 5.89 15.36
N TYR A 127 6.24 5.14 14.30
CA TYR A 127 5.78 3.75 14.17
C TYR A 127 6.53 2.85 15.15
N CYS A 128 5.81 2.28 16.10
CA CYS A 128 6.39 1.54 17.20
C CYS A 128 5.58 0.30 17.59
N VAL A 129 6.16 -0.47 18.48
CA VAL A 129 5.53 -1.62 19.11
C VAL A 129 4.97 -1.19 20.45
N VAL A 130 3.68 -1.39 20.65
CA VAL A 130 2.98 -1.15 21.91
C VAL A 130 2.60 -2.47 22.53
N THR A 131 3.03 -2.71 23.75
CA THR A 131 2.69 -3.90 24.52
C THR A 131 1.76 -3.50 25.65
N GLU A 132 0.54 -4.02 25.61
CA GLU A 132 -0.46 -3.79 26.65
C GLU A 132 -0.51 -4.97 27.62
N ALA A 133 -0.51 -4.66 28.90
CA ALA A 133 -0.73 -5.66 29.94
C ALA A 133 -2.12 -6.34 29.76
N PRO A 134 -2.25 -7.60 30.14
CA PRO A 134 -3.53 -8.29 30.07
C PRO A 134 -4.55 -7.58 30.95
N LYS A 135 -5.77 -7.39 30.43
CA LYS A 135 -6.88 -6.76 31.15
C LYS A 135 -7.47 -7.64 32.25
N THR A 136 -7.13 -8.91 32.26
CA THR A 136 -7.58 -9.90 33.26
C THR A 136 -6.40 -10.78 33.68
N THR A 137 -6.49 -11.40 34.86
CA THR A 137 -5.45 -12.25 35.44
C THR A 137 -5.03 -13.42 34.51
N PHE A 138 -5.94 -13.90 33.67
CA PHE A 138 -5.71 -14.96 32.67
C PHE A 138 -5.59 -14.45 31.23
N GLY A 139 -5.56 -13.12 31.07
CA GLY A 139 -5.47 -12.49 29.76
C GLY A 139 -4.10 -12.66 29.14
N LYS A 140 -4.04 -12.59 27.81
CA LYS A 140 -2.78 -12.58 27.07
C LYS A 140 -2.26 -11.14 26.90
N VAL A 141 -0.95 -10.98 26.97
CA VAL A 141 -0.26 -9.75 26.60
C VAL A 141 -0.58 -9.46 25.13
N ARG A 142 -1.04 -8.25 24.84
CA ARG A 142 -1.35 -7.82 23.48
C ARG A 142 -0.23 -6.93 22.95
N THR A 143 0.36 -7.34 21.86
CA THR A 143 1.33 -6.54 21.11
C THR A 143 0.67 -5.94 19.90
N THR A 144 0.80 -4.64 19.70
CA THR A 144 0.24 -3.90 18.56
C THR A 144 1.34 -3.11 17.89
N TYR A 145 1.37 -3.11 16.56
CA TYR A 145 2.26 -2.31 15.74
C TYR A 145 1.49 -1.12 15.20
N THR A 146 1.87 0.09 15.58
CA THR A 146 1.09 1.29 15.24
C THR A 146 1.95 2.56 15.32
N GLY A 147 1.62 3.55 14.50
CA GLY A 147 2.09 4.92 14.62
C GLY A 147 1.04 5.88 15.19
N LYS A 148 -0.16 5.36 15.53
CA LYS A 148 -1.32 6.20 15.95
C LYS A 148 -1.26 6.66 17.41
N LEU A 149 -0.11 6.58 18.06
CA LEU A 149 0.05 7.09 19.42
C LEU A 149 0.03 8.62 19.41
N TYR A 150 -0.59 9.18 20.46
CA TYR A 150 -0.63 10.65 20.68
C TYR A 150 -1.22 11.45 19.50
N GLY A 151 -2.24 10.88 18.83
CA GLY A 151 -2.92 11.56 17.73
C GLY A 151 -2.13 11.58 16.40
N LYS A 152 -1.05 10.83 16.31
CA LYS A 152 -0.28 10.70 15.07
C LYS A 152 -0.97 9.77 14.07
N GLN A 153 -0.50 9.78 12.83
CA GLN A 153 -0.97 8.93 11.74
C GLN A 153 0.09 7.87 11.41
N ASP A 154 -0.32 6.77 10.77
CA ASP A 154 0.58 5.73 10.27
C ASP A 154 0.24 5.27 8.84
N ASP A 155 -0.63 6.00 8.17
CA ASP A 155 -1.18 5.60 6.87
C ASP A 155 -0.11 5.52 5.78
N LEU A 156 0.85 6.47 5.75
CA LEU A 156 1.97 6.44 4.81
C LEU A 156 2.97 5.34 5.15
N CYS A 157 3.19 5.09 6.44
CA CYS A 157 4.03 3.98 6.88
C CYS A 157 3.45 2.64 6.42
N ILE A 158 2.15 2.42 6.59
CA ILE A 158 1.43 1.23 6.11
C ILE A 158 1.47 1.16 4.58
N ALA A 159 1.27 2.26 3.88
CA ALA A 159 1.34 2.28 2.41
C ALA A 159 2.73 1.88 1.89
N ILE A 160 3.82 2.31 2.53
CA ILE A 160 5.18 1.89 2.19
C ILE A 160 5.36 0.39 2.45
N GLN A 161 4.87 -0.11 3.57
CA GLN A 161 4.92 -1.52 3.90
C GLN A 161 4.15 -2.37 2.89
N LEU A 162 2.96 -1.94 2.47
CA LEU A 162 2.18 -2.60 1.42
C LEU A 162 2.92 -2.60 0.08
N ALA A 163 3.58 -1.51 -0.29
CA ALA A 163 4.39 -1.46 -1.49
C ALA A 163 5.55 -2.46 -1.47
N LEU A 164 6.20 -2.67 -0.32
CA LEU A 164 7.23 -3.69 -0.13
C LEU A 164 6.67 -5.12 -0.23
N ILE A 165 5.49 -5.36 0.32
CA ILE A 165 4.77 -6.62 0.14
C ILE A 165 4.55 -6.88 -1.35
N GLY A 166 4.02 -5.91 -2.10
CA GLY A 166 3.84 -6.04 -3.54
C GLY A 166 5.12 -6.34 -4.28
N GLN A 167 6.19 -5.67 -3.92
CA GLN A 167 7.50 -5.97 -4.48
C GLN A 167 7.90 -7.45 -4.25
N GLN A 168 7.75 -7.97 -3.04
CA GLN A 168 8.04 -9.37 -2.74
C GLN A 168 7.20 -10.32 -3.57
N TYR A 169 5.89 -10.08 -3.67
CA TYR A 169 4.99 -10.95 -4.41
C TYR A 169 5.32 -11.02 -5.89
N PHE A 170 5.59 -9.90 -6.52
CA PHE A 170 5.77 -9.85 -7.97
C PHE A 170 7.20 -10.14 -8.42
N PHE A 171 8.20 -9.97 -7.56
CA PHE A 171 9.60 -10.23 -7.90
C PHE A 171 10.17 -11.53 -7.29
N GLN A 172 9.52 -12.12 -6.26
CA GLN A 172 9.94 -13.38 -5.66
C GLN A 172 8.96 -14.52 -5.96
N SER A 173 8.18 -14.41 -7.01
CA SER A 173 7.02 -15.24 -7.34
C SER A 173 7.24 -16.76 -7.40
N ALA A 174 8.49 -17.25 -7.36
CA ALA A 174 8.77 -18.68 -7.25
C ALA A 174 8.40 -19.29 -5.88
N LYS A 175 8.37 -18.50 -4.79
CA LYS A 175 8.16 -18.95 -3.42
C LYS A 175 6.71 -18.80 -2.91
N TYR A 176 5.89 -17.97 -3.56
CA TYR A 176 4.55 -17.58 -3.08
C TYR A 176 3.44 -17.91 -4.09
N ARG A 177 3.51 -19.10 -4.74
CA ARG A 177 2.52 -19.57 -5.74
C ARG A 177 1.08 -19.72 -5.23
N ASN A 178 0.81 -19.44 -3.95
CA ASN A 178 -0.53 -19.56 -3.38
C ASN A 178 -1.38 -18.28 -3.48
N PHE A 179 -0.84 -17.22 -4.09
CA PHE A 179 -1.59 -15.99 -4.32
C PHE A 179 -2.02 -15.96 -5.78
N ARG A 180 -3.32 -16.12 -5.98
CA ARG A 180 -3.91 -15.85 -7.28
C ARG A 180 -3.80 -14.35 -7.52
N THR A 181 -2.95 -13.94 -8.43
CA THR A 181 -3.16 -12.72 -9.19
C THR A 181 -4.51 -12.93 -9.87
N LEU A 182 -5.54 -12.25 -9.42
CA LEU A 182 -6.71 -12.09 -10.24
C LEU A 182 -6.25 -11.23 -11.40
N ASP A 183 -5.95 -11.86 -12.53
CA ASP A 183 -5.93 -11.17 -13.81
C ASP A 183 -7.37 -10.72 -14.03
N TYR A 184 -7.71 -9.58 -13.40
CA TYR A 184 -8.96 -8.92 -13.72
C TYR A 184 -8.85 -8.46 -15.16
N LEU A 185 -9.47 -9.31 -15.99
CA LEU A 185 -10.05 -9.00 -17.28
C LEU A 185 -9.26 -7.93 -18.06
N THR A 186 -8.24 -8.37 -18.75
CA THR A 186 -8.02 -7.75 -20.05
C THR A 186 -9.35 -7.83 -20.82
N PRO A 187 -9.76 -6.82 -21.58
CA PRO A 187 -11.02 -6.82 -22.32
C PRO A 187 -11.22 -8.02 -23.27
N ASN A 188 -10.24 -8.88 -23.42
CA ASN A 188 -10.23 -10.08 -24.26
C ASN A 188 -10.40 -11.41 -23.50
N GLY A 189 -10.72 -11.39 -22.20
CA GLY A 189 -10.87 -12.59 -21.36
C GLY A 189 -12.30 -13.12 -21.20
N LEU A 190 -13.25 -12.66 -22.01
CA LEU A 190 -14.54 -13.32 -22.20
C LEU A 190 -14.46 -14.24 -23.41
N ARG A 191 -14.03 -15.48 -23.19
CA ARG A 191 -14.38 -16.65 -23.97
C ARG A 191 -14.67 -17.81 -23.04
#